data_10711d7d2e690647ce6bc1bb3a041b0e
#
_entry.id   10711d7d2e690647ce6bc1bb3a041b0e
#
_cell.length_a   1.000
_cell.length_b   1.000
_cell.length_c   1.000
_cell.angle_alpha   90.00
_cell.angle_beta   90.00
_cell.angle_gamma   90.00
#
_symmetry.space_group_name_H-M   'P 1'
#
loop_
_entity.id
_entity.type
_entity.pdbx_description
1 polymer ?
#
loop_
_entity_poly.entity_id
_entity_poly.type
_entity_poly.pdbx_seq_one_letter_code
_entity_poly.pdbx_strand_id
1 'polypeptide(L)'
;MTTIVGVEGIDYAVLVADSQITEDNLVTLATSTPKILEVGKFLIGISGDTRPGDILAYNWKPPLYRGEEPAQFMGKKIIPSILTAFNDNNYDYNKVDKDGGFDYLIAFNGNIFRIACDLSFFQANHGTYGIGSGGQLALGYLYSAIKPDVDLAYAKRHARKAVEIASVLDANTGKPLQLVVQERM
;
A
#
# COMPACT_ATOMS: atom_id res chain seq x y z
N MET A 1 -9.15 7.56 -7.20
CA MET A 1 -8.06 8.19 -6.40
C MET A 1 -8.10 7.68 -4.97
N THR A 2 -7.06 7.90 -4.15
CA THR A 2 -6.86 7.09 -2.93
C THR A 2 -5.85 7.77 -2.02
N THR A 3 -5.93 7.52 -0.72
CA THR A 3 -4.84 7.76 0.23
C THR A 3 -4.56 6.49 1.01
N ILE A 4 -3.34 5.97 0.89
CA ILE A 4 -2.85 4.87 1.71
C ILE A 4 -1.54 5.29 2.34
N VAL A 5 -1.40 5.00 3.62
CA VAL A 5 -0.16 5.20 4.36
C VAL A 5 0.35 3.90 4.95
N GLY A 6 1.65 3.83 5.14
CA GLY A 6 2.33 2.75 5.86
C GLY A 6 3.22 3.29 6.96
N VAL A 7 3.28 2.58 8.08
CA VAL A 7 4.24 2.80 9.16
C VAL A 7 4.88 1.46 9.50
N GLU A 8 6.19 1.41 9.36
CA GLU A 8 7.03 0.25 9.66
C GLU A 8 7.65 0.44 11.05
N GLY A 9 7.51 -0.55 11.91
CA GLY A 9 8.14 -0.62 13.22
C GLY A 9 9.10 -1.80 13.30
N ILE A 10 9.65 -2.06 14.49
CA ILE A 10 10.61 -3.15 14.68
C ILE A 10 9.98 -4.51 14.39
N ASP A 11 8.76 -4.73 14.90
CA ASP A 11 8.07 -6.02 14.85
C ASP A 11 6.71 -5.97 14.16
N TYR A 12 6.40 -4.89 13.46
CA TYR A 12 5.11 -4.72 12.82
C TYR A 12 5.17 -3.82 11.59
N ALA A 13 4.17 -3.96 10.74
CA ALA A 13 3.79 -3.01 9.71
C ALA A 13 2.31 -2.62 9.88
N VAL A 14 2.00 -1.33 9.83
CA VAL A 14 0.64 -0.80 9.84
C VAL A 14 0.34 -0.19 8.51
N LEU A 15 -0.74 -0.59 7.86
CA LEU A 15 -1.30 0.08 6.70
C LEU A 15 -2.65 0.69 7.05
N VAL A 16 -2.89 1.93 6.62
CA VAL A 16 -4.18 2.61 6.73
C VAL A 16 -4.56 3.18 5.39
N ALA A 17 -5.80 2.92 4.96
CA ALA A 17 -6.36 3.44 3.73
C ALA A 17 -7.69 4.16 3.98
N ASP A 18 -8.02 5.09 3.11
CA ASP A 18 -9.37 5.59 2.94
C ASP A 18 -10.24 4.59 2.16
N SER A 19 -11.56 4.80 2.15
CA SER A 19 -12.50 3.92 1.43
C SER A 19 -13.29 4.62 0.33
N GLN A 20 -12.95 5.87 0.00
CA GLN A 20 -13.63 6.61 -1.05
C GLN A 20 -13.14 6.18 -2.43
N ILE A 21 -14.06 5.91 -3.34
CA ILE A 21 -13.78 5.81 -4.77
C ILE A 21 -14.21 7.10 -5.45
N THR A 22 -13.32 7.68 -6.24
CA THR A 22 -13.60 8.84 -7.10
C THR A 22 -13.31 8.45 -8.53
N GLU A 23 -14.32 8.52 -9.39
CA GLU A 23 -14.24 8.28 -10.82
C GLU A 23 -14.77 9.53 -11.54
N ASP A 24 -14.05 10.01 -12.55
CA ASP A 24 -14.41 11.19 -13.35
C ASP A 24 -14.86 12.42 -12.53
N ASN A 25 -14.19 12.67 -11.41
CA ASN A 25 -14.53 13.72 -10.43
C ASN A 25 -15.89 13.54 -9.72
N LEU A 26 -16.52 12.39 -9.88
CA LEU A 26 -17.72 12.02 -9.12
C LEU A 26 -17.34 11.16 -7.93
N VAL A 27 -17.78 11.54 -6.76
CA VAL A 27 -17.60 10.72 -5.55
C VAL A 27 -18.55 9.53 -5.66
N THR A 28 -17.99 8.35 -5.85
CA THR A 28 -18.72 7.12 -5.62
C THR A 28 -18.51 6.73 -4.16
N LEU A 29 -19.61 6.48 -3.47
CA LEU A 29 -19.63 6.17 -2.04
C LEU A 29 -18.63 5.06 -1.68
N ALA A 30 -18.20 5.05 -0.42
CA ALA A 30 -17.38 4.02 0.15
C ALA A 30 -17.83 2.62 -0.28
N THR A 31 -16.96 1.90 -0.96
CA THR A 31 -17.27 0.55 -1.40
C THR A 31 -16.96 -0.46 -0.30
N SER A 32 -17.57 -1.63 -0.38
CA SER A 32 -17.17 -2.79 0.41
C SER A 32 -15.84 -3.38 -0.03
N THR A 33 -15.30 -2.94 -1.17
CA THR A 33 -14.01 -3.41 -1.69
C THR A 33 -12.88 -2.73 -0.93
N PRO A 34 -12.06 -3.47 -0.19
CA PRO A 34 -10.97 -2.89 0.58
C PRO A 34 -9.86 -2.39 -0.35
N LYS A 35 -9.21 -1.29 0.03
CA LYS A 35 -8.00 -0.78 -0.65
C LYS A 35 -6.71 -1.41 -0.11
N ILE A 36 -6.79 -2.09 1.04
CA ILE A 36 -5.74 -2.94 1.57
C ILE A 36 -6.24 -4.36 1.51
N LEU A 37 -5.57 -5.17 0.70
CA LEU A 37 -5.86 -6.59 0.50
C LEU A 37 -4.99 -7.44 1.42
N GLU A 38 -5.55 -8.54 1.90
CA GLU A 38 -4.82 -9.58 2.62
C GLU A 38 -4.69 -10.80 1.72
N VAL A 39 -3.48 -11.08 1.23
CA VAL A 39 -3.20 -12.22 0.34
C VAL A 39 -2.16 -13.12 1.00
N GLY A 40 -2.63 -14.20 1.60
CA GLY A 40 -1.80 -15.06 2.44
C GLY A 40 -1.22 -14.28 3.62
N LYS A 41 0.10 -14.12 3.65
CA LYS A 41 0.82 -13.38 4.70
C LYS A 41 1.22 -11.97 4.26
N PHE A 42 0.71 -11.49 3.16
CA PHE A 42 1.01 -10.18 2.61
C PHE A 42 -0.17 -9.22 2.78
N LEU A 43 0.12 -7.98 3.14
CA LEU A 43 -0.80 -6.87 3.01
C LEU A 43 -0.42 -6.07 1.77
N ILE A 44 -1.40 -5.74 0.95
CA ILE A 44 -1.18 -4.99 -0.29
C ILE A 44 -2.11 -3.78 -0.30
N GLY A 45 -1.55 -2.60 -0.11
CA GLY A 45 -2.26 -1.34 -0.30
C GLY A 45 -2.14 -0.88 -1.76
N ILE A 46 -3.26 -0.51 -2.40
CA ILE A 46 -3.31 -0.26 -3.84
C ILE A 46 -3.86 1.13 -4.13
N SER A 47 -3.15 1.86 -4.97
CA SER A 47 -3.56 3.17 -5.48
C SER A 47 -3.39 3.24 -6.99
N GLY A 48 -4.27 3.97 -7.67
CA GLY A 48 -4.25 4.12 -9.13
C GLY A 48 -5.18 3.13 -9.83
N ASP A 49 -4.71 2.47 -10.89
CA ASP A 49 -5.47 1.46 -11.62
C ASP A 49 -5.87 0.29 -10.70
N THR A 50 -7.14 -0.09 -10.76
CA THR A 50 -7.70 -1.16 -9.92
C THR A 50 -7.46 -2.56 -10.47
N ARG A 51 -7.32 -2.70 -11.79
CA ARG A 51 -7.15 -4.01 -12.43
C ARG A 51 -5.96 -4.82 -11.91
N PRO A 52 -4.74 -4.24 -11.75
CA PRO A 52 -3.63 -4.97 -11.15
C PRO A 52 -3.94 -5.44 -9.72
N GLY A 53 -4.72 -4.65 -8.96
CA GLY A 53 -5.15 -5.04 -7.62
C GLY A 53 -6.05 -6.26 -7.61
N ASP A 54 -7.02 -6.33 -8.50
CA ASP A 54 -7.89 -7.50 -8.65
C ASP A 54 -7.08 -8.75 -9.01
N ILE A 55 -6.08 -8.62 -9.89
CA ILE A 55 -5.20 -9.72 -10.25
C ILE A 55 -4.45 -10.22 -9.01
N LEU A 56 -3.90 -9.32 -8.21
CA LEU A 56 -3.19 -9.72 -6.99
C LEU A 56 -4.13 -10.33 -5.94
N ALA A 57 -5.36 -9.81 -5.83
CA ALA A 57 -6.33 -10.34 -4.88
C ALA A 57 -6.77 -11.78 -5.18
N TYR A 58 -6.97 -12.09 -6.46
CA TYR A 58 -7.66 -13.33 -6.86
C TYR A 58 -6.78 -14.33 -7.60
N ASN A 59 -5.72 -13.88 -8.25
CA ASN A 59 -4.92 -14.72 -9.14
C ASN A 59 -3.45 -14.85 -8.72
N TRP A 60 -2.94 -13.92 -7.88
CA TRP A 60 -1.57 -14.02 -7.43
C TRP A 60 -1.37 -15.12 -6.39
N LYS A 61 -0.33 -15.90 -6.59
CA LYS A 61 0.13 -16.91 -5.65
C LYS A 61 1.43 -16.43 -5.02
N PRO A 62 1.37 -15.79 -3.84
CA PRO A 62 2.55 -15.24 -3.22
C PRO A 62 3.58 -16.32 -2.88
N PRO A 63 4.87 -16.05 -3.10
CA PRO A 63 5.92 -16.98 -2.73
C PRO A 63 6.02 -17.12 -1.21
N LEU A 64 6.44 -18.30 -0.77
CA LEU A 64 6.66 -18.55 0.65
C LEU A 64 7.94 -17.85 1.13
N TYR A 65 7.80 -16.95 2.09
CA TYR A 65 8.92 -16.34 2.79
C TYR A 65 9.53 -17.34 3.80
N ARG A 66 10.85 -17.50 3.77
CA ARG A 66 11.59 -18.46 4.60
C ARG A 66 12.70 -17.81 5.43
N GLY A 67 12.64 -16.48 5.62
CA GLY A 67 13.63 -15.74 6.39
C GLY A 67 14.80 -15.19 5.56
N GLU A 68 14.63 -15.10 4.23
CA GLU A 68 15.58 -14.41 3.35
C GLU A 68 15.69 -12.93 3.74
N GLU A 69 16.77 -12.28 3.32
CA GLU A 69 16.87 -10.83 3.43
C GLU A 69 15.68 -10.18 2.66
N PRO A 70 14.90 -9.27 3.29
CA PRO A 70 13.62 -8.81 2.74
C PRO A 70 13.70 -8.19 1.34
N ALA A 71 14.70 -7.35 1.06
CA ALA A 71 14.83 -6.74 -0.28
C ALA A 71 15.25 -7.78 -1.35
N GLN A 72 16.06 -8.77 -0.97
CA GLN A 72 16.38 -9.88 -1.90
C GLN A 72 15.15 -10.74 -2.18
N PHE A 73 14.32 -11.00 -1.16
CA PHE A 73 13.08 -11.75 -1.35
C PHE A 73 12.11 -10.96 -2.24
N MET A 74 11.98 -9.64 -2.01
CA MET A 74 11.20 -8.76 -2.89
C MET A 74 11.65 -8.89 -4.34
N GLY A 75 12.91 -8.60 -4.64
CA GLY A 75 13.41 -8.55 -6.01
C GLY A 75 13.49 -9.91 -6.71
N LYS A 76 13.86 -10.98 -5.98
CA LYS A 76 14.08 -12.31 -6.57
C LYS A 76 12.84 -13.20 -6.61
N LYS A 77 11.84 -12.93 -5.77
CA LYS A 77 10.67 -13.80 -5.61
C LYS A 77 9.34 -13.05 -5.81
N ILE A 78 9.10 -11.95 -5.08
CA ILE A 78 7.82 -11.25 -5.13
C ILE A 78 7.62 -10.59 -6.50
N ILE A 79 8.55 -9.73 -6.94
CA ILE A 79 8.42 -9.03 -8.24
C ILE A 79 8.25 -10.02 -9.41
N PRO A 80 9.06 -11.07 -9.57
CA PRO A 80 8.83 -12.06 -10.64
C PRO A 80 7.47 -12.77 -10.53
N SER A 81 6.98 -13.04 -9.32
CA SER A 81 5.68 -13.69 -9.15
C SER A 81 4.50 -12.76 -9.49
N ILE A 82 4.62 -11.46 -9.22
CA ILE A 82 3.66 -10.44 -9.64
C ILE A 82 3.64 -10.35 -11.17
N LEU A 83 4.81 -10.28 -11.80
CA LEU A 83 4.93 -10.25 -13.25
C LEU A 83 4.28 -11.48 -13.91
N THR A 84 4.48 -12.67 -13.33
CA THR A 84 3.82 -13.89 -13.77
C THR A 84 2.29 -13.75 -13.68
N ALA A 85 1.77 -13.26 -12.54
CA ALA A 85 0.34 -13.07 -12.36
C ALA A 85 -0.24 -12.05 -13.37
N PHE A 86 0.48 -10.98 -13.69
CA PHE A 86 0.06 -10.01 -14.70
C PHE A 86 0.02 -10.63 -16.10
N ASN A 87 1.08 -11.35 -16.50
CA ASN A 87 1.15 -12.01 -17.79
C ASN A 87 0.04 -13.07 -17.97
N ASP A 88 -0.20 -13.90 -16.96
CA ASP A 88 -1.23 -14.93 -16.96
C ASP A 88 -2.65 -14.36 -17.07
N ASN A 89 -2.84 -13.08 -16.71
CA ASN A 89 -4.10 -12.36 -16.78
C ASN A 89 -4.16 -11.30 -17.90
N ASN A 90 -3.22 -11.36 -18.86
CA ASN A 90 -3.13 -10.45 -19.99
C ASN A 90 -3.08 -8.97 -19.60
N TYR A 91 -2.43 -8.64 -18.49
CA TYR A 91 -2.22 -7.27 -18.05
C TYR A 91 -0.81 -6.81 -18.44
N ASP A 92 -0.75 -5.88 -19.39
CA ASP A 92 0.51 -5.32 -19.90
C ASP A 92 0.83 -4.02 -19.16
N TYR A 93 1.58 -4.12 -18.08
CA TYR A 93 1.98 -2.98 -17.24
C TYR A 93 2.85 -1.96 -17.99
N ASN A 94 3.48 -2.32 -19.14
CA ASN A 94 4.26 -1.39 -19.94
C ASN A 94 3.38 -0.42 -20.74
N LYS A 95 2.10 -0.75 -20.93
CA LYS A 95 1.12 0.11 -21.61
C LYS A 95 0.36 1.03 -20.66
N VAL A 96 0.58 0.89 -19.37
CA VAL A 96 -0.05 1.75 -18.38
C VAL A 96 0.51 3.16 -18.54
N ASP A 97 -0.39 4.14 -18.66
CA ASP A 97 -0.01 5.55 -18.74
C ASP A 97 0.79 5.94 -17.49
N LYS A 98 1.96 6.51 -17.67
CA LYS A 98 2.83 6.89 -16.57
C LYS A 98 2.20 7.88 -15.61
N ASP A 99 1.21 8.64 -16.07
CA ASP A 99 0.46 9.61 -15.27
C ASP A 99 -0.77 8.98 -14.57
N GLY A 100 -1.23 7.81 -15.00
CA GLY A 100 -2.39 7.10 -14.47
C GLY A 100 -2.10 5.70 -13.92
N GLY A 101 -0.83 5.35 -13.74
CA GLY A 101 -0.39 4.03 -13.31
C GLY A 101 -0.87 3.63 -11.90
N PHE A 102 -0.28 2.58 -11.39
CA PHE A 102 -0.54 2.10 -10.04
C PHE A 102 0.67 2.26 -9.13
N ASP A 103 0.42 2.41 -7.85
CA ASP A 103 1.39 2.30 -6.77
C ASP A 103 0.92 1.26 -5.76
N TYR A 104 1.83 0.43 -5.27
CA TYR A 104 1.55 -0.48 -4.17
C TYR A 104 2.38 -0.16 -2.93
N LEU A 105 1.79 -0.43 -1.76
CA LEU A 105 2.54 -0.73 -0.55
C LEU A 105 2.36 -2.22 -0.26
N ILE A 106 3.44 -2.98 -0.31
CA ILE A 106 3.43 -4.39 0.07
C ILE A 106 4.11 -4.53 1.41
N ALA A 107 3.36 -5.07 2.40
CA ALA A 107 3.91 -5.40 3.70
C ALA A 107 4.00 -6.92 3.89
N PHE A 108 5.13 -7.39 4.38
CA PHE A 108 5.34 -8.77 4.81
C PHE A 108 6.42 -8.84 5.89
N ASN A 109 6.21 -9.70 6.87
CA ASN A 109 7.14 -9.91 7.98
C ASN A 109 7.62 -8.61 8.64
N GLY A 110 6.70 -7.65 8.85
CA GLY A 110 6.99 -6.36 9.48
C GLY A 110 7.71 -5.34 8.59
N ASN A 111 8.03 -5.66 7.34
CA ASN A 111 8.67 -4.75 6.38
C ASN A 111 7.64 -4.20 5.39
N ILE A 112 7.81 -2.96 4.97
CA ILE A 112 6.99 -2.33 3.92
C ILE A 112 7.87 -1.98 2.73
N PHE A 113 7.38 -2.26 1.53
CA PHE A 113 7.99 -1.84 0.27
C PHE A 113 6.97 -1.05 -0.54
N ARG A 114 7.39 0.07 -1.12
CA ARG A 114 6.64 0.72 -2.18
C ARG A 114 7.08 0.15 -3.52
N ILE A 115 6.11 -0.19 -4.36
CA ILE A 115 6.34 -0.69 -5.72
C ILE A 115 5.64 0.25 -6.69
N ALA A 116 6.39 0.78 -7.64
CA ALA A 116 5.87 1.64 -8.70
C ALA A 116 5.32 0.83 -9.89
N CYS A 117 4.64 1.51 -10.80
CA CYS A 117 4.01 0.89 -11.98
C CYS A 117 5.00 0.17 -12.92
N ASP A 118 6.27 0.52 -12.90
CA ASP A 118 7.34 -0.15 -13.63
C ASP A 118 7.93 -1.36 -12.89
N LEU A 119 7.32 -1.73 -11.75
CA LEU A 119 7.76 -2.77 -10.82
C LEU A 119 9.10 -2.48 -10.12
N SER A 120 9.63 -1.28 -10.22
CA SER A 120 10.70 -0.84 -9.31
C SER A 120 10.19 -0.76 -7.88
N PHE A 121 11.05 -1.04 -6.91
CA PHE A 121 10.68 -1.03 -5.50
C PHE A 121 11.73 -0.39 -4.61
N PHE A 122 11.29 0.13 -3.47
CA PHE A 122 12.20 0.67 -2.46
C PHE A 122 11.59 0.61 -1.06
N GLN A 123 12.45 0.70 -0.05
CA GLN A 123 12.09 0.93 1.35
C GLN A 123 12.45 2.34 1.76
N ALA A 124 11.62 2.96 2.57
CA ALA A 124 11.87 4.29 3.11
C ALA A 124 12.75 4.21 4.36
N ASN A 125 13.86 4.94 4.41
CA ASN A 125 14.75 4.97 5.59
C ASN A 125 14.05 5.40 6.90
N HIS A 126 12.97 6.17 6.78
CA HIS A 126 12.19 6.65 7.92
C HIS A 126 11.05 5.70 8.32
N GLY A 127 10.85 4.58 7.58
CA GLY A 127 9.78 3.62 7.85
C GLY A 127 8.36 4.19 7.67
N THR A 128 8.20 5.31 6.95
CA THR A 128 6.89 5.91 6.67
C THR A 128 6.64 6.02 5.17
N TYR A 129 5.42 5.72 4.76
CA TYR A 129 5.02 5.62 3.37
C TYR A 129 3.70 6.34 3.14
N GLY A 130 3.53 6.85 1.91
CA GLY A 130 2.27 7.44 1.46
C GLY A 130 2.14 7.29 -0.05
N ILE A 131 1.00 6.77 -0.51
CA ILE A 131 0.65 6.62 -1.92
C ILE A 131 -0.75 7.15 -2.21
N GLY A 132 -1.00 7.46 -3.47
CA GLY A 132 -2.26 8.05 -3.92
C GLY A 132 -2.28 9.59 -3.79
N SER A 133 -3.41 10.20 -4.16
CA SER A 133 -3.55 11.67 -4.26
C SER A 133 -3.31 12.41 -2.95
N GLY A 134 -3.84 11.89 -1.84
CA GLY A 134 -3.60 12.45 -0.51
C GLY A 134 -2.33 11.91 0.18
N GLY A 135 -1.60 10.99 -0.48
CA GLY A 135 -0.43 10.32 0.10
C GLY A 135 0.66 11.27 0.55
N GLN A 136 0.96 12.33 -0.21
CA GLN A 136 1.98 13.33 0.15
C GLN A 136 1.58 14.15 1.37
N LEU A 137 0.31 14.52 1.49
CA LEU A 137 -0.21 15.24 2.66
C LEU A 137 -0.09 14.39 3.93
N ALA A 138 -0.52 13.14 3.83
CA ALA A 138 -0.44 12.18 4.92
C ALA A 138 1.02 11.86 5.30
N LEU A 139 1.90 11.69 4.31
CA LEU A 139 3.33 11.41 4.52
C LEU A 139 4.03 12.58 5.22
N GLY A 140 3.72 13.83 4.86
CA GLY A 140 4.29 15.00 5.52
C GLY A 140 3.99 15.03 7.02
N TYR A 141 2.76 14.68 7.41
CA TYR A 141 2.41 14.53 8.81
C TYR A 141 3.15 13.36 9.47
N LEU A 142 3.17 12.19 8.84
CA LEU A 142 3.86 11.01 9.39
C LEU A 142 5.34 11.27 9.61
N TYR A 143 6.00 11.92 8.66
CA TYR A 143 7.42 12.23 8.75
C TYR A 143 7.77 13.10 9.98
N SER A 144 6.85 13.97 10.40
CA SER A 144 7.04 14.78 11.61
C SER A 144 6.64 14.06 12.90
N ALA A 145 5.64 13.17 12.84
CA ALA A 145 5.04 12.53 14.00
C ALA A 145 5.72 11.21 14.39
N ILE A 146 6.11 10.39 13.39
CA ILE A 146 6.74 9.09 13.63
C ILE A 146 8.23 9.27 13.88
N LYS A 147 8.71 8.63 14.95
CA LYS A 147 10.13 8.53 15.27
C LYS A 147 10.55 7.06 15.23
N PRO A 148 11.84 6.75 15.14
CA PRO A 148 12.31 5.38 15.31
C PRO A 148 11.76 4.75 16.59
N ASP A 149 11.45 3.45 16.51
CA ASP A 149 11.08 2.62 17.66
C ASP A 149 9.76 3.00 18.37
N VAL A 150 8.83 3.65 17.66
CA VAL A 150 7.49 3.89 18.21
C VAL A 150 6.74 2.56 18.41
N ASP A 151 5.92 2.50 19.47
CA ASP A 151 5.07 1.34 19.70
C ASP A 151 3.91 1.24 18.70
N LEU A 152 3.34 0.05 18.59
CA LEU A 152 2.26 -0.24 17.67
C LEU A 152 1.03 0.66 17.91
N ALA A 153 0.69 0.98 19.16
CA ALA A 153 -0.48 1.80 19.48
C ALA A 153 -0.27 3.24 18.99
N TYR A 154 0.92 3.76 19.16
CA TYR A 154 1.31 5.07 18.64
C TYR A 154 1.28 5.08 17.11
N ALA A 155 1.89 4.10 16.46
CA ALA A 155 1.90 3.97 15.00
C ALA A 155 0.47 3.91 14.43
N LYS A 156 -0.41 3.07 14.97
CA LYS A 156 -1.83 2.96 14.55
C LYS A 156 -2.57 4.31 14.67
N ARG A 157 -2.38 5.01 15.78
CA ARG A 157 -3.03 6.30 16.01
C ARG A 157 -2.58 7.35 15.00
N HIS A 158 -1.27 7.43 14.76
CA HIS A 158 -0.71 8.43 13.85
C HIS A 158 -0.92 8.08 12.37
N ALA A 159 -0.89 6.82 12.00
CA ALA A 159 -1.24 6.40 10.65
C ALA A 159 -2.72 6.73 10.32
N ARG A 160 -3.65 6.47 11.25
CA ARG A 160 -5.05 6.88 11.11
C ARG A 160 -5.18 8.40 11.00
N LYS A 161 -4.49 9.15 11.88
CA LYS A 161 -4.53 10.61 11.88
C LYS A 161 -4.00 11.22 10.58
N ALA A 162 -2.99 10.62 9.98
CA ALA A 162 -2.43 11.04 8.69
C ALA A 162 -3.48 10.99 7.57
N VAL A 163 -4.24 9.87 7.47
CA VAL A 163 -5.32 9.73 6.47
C VAL A 163 -6.49 10.66 6.80
N GLU A 164 -6.81 10.88 8.07
CA GLU A 164 -7.82 11.87 8.48
C GLU A 164 -7.43 13.29 8.06
N ILE A 165 -6.16 13.68 8.17
CA ILE A 165 -5.67 14.99 7.69
C ILE A 165 -5.80 15.06 6.17
N ALA A 166 -5.37 14.02 5.45
CA ALA A 166 -5.53 13.96 4.00
C ALA A 166 -7.00 14.11 3.60
N SER A 167 -7.94 13.48 4.32
CA SER A 167 -9.38 13.56 4.01
C SER A 167 -10.01 14.95 4.17
N VAL A 168 -9.32 15.87 4.83
CA VAL A 168 -9.75 17.29 4.93
C VAL A 168 -9.25 18.11 3.74
N LEU A 169 -8.08 17.75 3.19
CA LEU A 169 -7.35 18.55 2.21
C LEU A 169 -7.39 17.98 0.80
N ASP A 170 -7.63 16.68 0.66
CA ASP A 170 -7.76 15.98 -0.62
C ASP A 170 -9.21 15.53 -0.84
N ALA A 171 -9.87 16.10 -1.84
CA ALA A 171 -11.25 15.78 -2.20
C ALA A 171 -11.46 14.30 -2.59
N ASN A 172 -10.40 13.58 -2.87
CA ASN A 172 -10.44 12.16 -3.30
C ASN A 172 -10.18 11.18 -2.14
N THR A 173 -10.10 11.68 -0.93
CA THR A 173 -9.86 10.89 0.28
C THR A 173 -11.06 10.98 1.22
N GLY A 174 -11.67 9.86 1.56
CA GLY A 174 -12.89 9.85 2.38
C GLY A 174 -13.07 8.64 3.28
N LYS A 175 -13.88 8.81 4.33
CA LYS A 175 -14.23 7.76 5.30
C LYS A 175 -15.18 6.72 4.70
N PRO A 176 -15.28 5.51 5.32
CA PRO A 176 -14.54 5.05 6.49
C PRO A 176 -13.07 4.77 6.21
N LEU A 177 -12.26 4.59 7.26
CA LEU A 177 -10.87 4.20 7.13
C LEU A 177 -10.70 2.71 7.41
N GLN A 178 -9.94 2.04 6.56
CA GLN A 178 -9.45 0.68 6.77
C GLN A 178 -8.10 0.76 7.49
N LEU A 179 -7.89 -0.06 8.52
CA LEU A 179 -6.62 -0.19 9.21
C LEU A 179 -6.30 -1.67 9.36
N VAL A 180 -5.14 -2.08 8.87
CA VAL A 180 -4.66 -3.46 8.98
C VAL A 180 -3.24 -3.46 9.55
N VAL A 181 -2.95 -4.45 10.36
CA VAL A 181 -1.64 -4.65 11.00
C VAL A 181 -1.11 -6.00 10.60
N GLN A 182 0.18 -6.03 10.31
CA GLN A 182 0.94 -7.26 10.19
C GLN A 182 2.03 -7.25 11.24
N GLU A 183 2.06 -8.29 12.04
CA GLU A 183 3.14 -8.52 13.00
C GLU A 183 4.25 -9.36 12.35
N ARG A 184 5.49 -9.13 12.76
CA ARG A 184 6.63 -9.96 12.38
C ARG A 184 6.42 -11.38 12.93
N MET A 185 6.73 -12.35 12.09
CA MET A 185 6.58 -13.78 12.42
C MET A 185 7.89 -14.36 12.94
#